data_452dcd9455eb01d95ee9837bfb385d11
#
_entry.id   452dcd9455eb01d95ee9837bfb385d11
#
_cell.length_a   1.000
_cell.length_b   1.000
_cell.length_c   1.000
_cell.angle_alpha   90.00
_cell.angle_beta   90.00
_cell.angle_gamma   90.00
#
_symmetry.space_group_name_H-M   'P 1'
#
loop_
_entity.id
_entity.type
_entity.pdbx_description
1 polymer ?
#
loop_
_entity_poly.entity_id
_entity_poly.type
_entity_poly.pdbx_seq_one_letter_code
_entity_poly.pdbx_strand_id
1 'polypeptide(L)'
;MTFSPKKIDKYIFKKFIGTFLISLLLIIILVIVFDAGEKIDKFVANEAPLRKIIFDYYLNFIPYFVNMYSPLFVFITVIVFTSRLAANSEIIAILSGGISYHRMMIPYLVAAALIAMASMALNFWVIPGSNVERLAFENEYVKNKNTAVRNVHYQIAPGQFVFVESFSTWNNTAYKFTLETVEDNKIVSKVSAESAAWDSLSGAWQLRRYFIRDYTSGLTDHVKSGLQLDTVIALTVEDFYSNALTVQTLDYGDLESLIKTQKLRGDANVMYALIEKHNRWAMPFSAIILTIIGVALSSRKKRGGIGWNLAFGIALAFSYVLFQRFSQMFVYTDVLPPGIAIWIPNVLFAIIAAILYKMAPK
;
A
#
# COMPACT_ATOMS: atom_id res chain seq x y z
N MET A 1 -18.08 -35.77 0.83
CA MET A 1 -16.78 -36.43 0.53
C MET A 1 -15.77 -35.94 1.54
N THR A 2 -15.37 -36.73 2.49
CA THR A 2 -14.32 -36.38 3.46
C THR A 2 -12.97 -36.34 2.75
N PHE A 3 -12.36 -35.16 2.73
CA PHE A 3 -11.04 -34.94 2.14
C PHE A 3 -9.98 -35.61 3.04
N SER A 4 -9.54 -36.85 2.69
CA SER A 4 -8.39 -37.46 3.32
C SER A 4 -7.13 -37.11 2.48
N PRO A 5 -6.13 -36.39 3.03
CA PRO A 5 -4.94 -36.04 2.31
C PRO A 5 -4.10 -37.27 1.98
N LYS A 6 -3.90 -37.50 0.66
CA LYS A 6 -3.06 -38.61 0.17
C LYS A 6 -1.57 -38.22 0.27
N LYS A 7 -0.67 -39.19 0.17
CA LYS A 7 0.79 -38.98 0.21
C LYS A 7 1.25 -37.91 -0.84
N ILE A 8 0.60 -37.91 -2.00
CA ILE A 8 0.90 -36.98 -3.09
C ILE A 8 0.52 -35.52 -2.74
N ASP A 9 -0.57 -35.32 -1.98
CA ASP A 9 -0.98 -33.97 -1.56
C ASP A 9 0.05 -33.37 -0.61
N LYS A 10 0.50 -34.19 0.36
CA LYS A 10 1.55 -33.78 1.31
C LYS A 10 2.85 -33.49 0.59
N TYR A 11 3.21 -34.27 -0.44
CA TYR A 11 4.39 -34.06 -1.25
C TYR A 11 4.35 -32.71 -1.98
N ILE A 12 3.28 -32.45 -2.73
CA ILE A 12 3.11 -31.20 -3.51
C ILE A 12 3.08 -30.00 -2.53
N PHE A 13 2.27 -30.08 -1.48
CA PHE A 13 2.14 -29.01 -0.49
C PHE A 13 3.48 -28.68 0.18
N LYS A 14 4.17 -29.69 0.72
CA LYS A 14 5.46 -29.49 1.41
C LYS A 14 6.52 -28.90 0.48
N LYS A 15 6.61 -29.43 -0.74
CA LYS A 15 7.55 -28.91 -1.75
C LYS A 15 7.22 -27.50 -2.18
N PHE A 16 5.94 -27.18 -2.41
CA PHE A 16 5.54 -25.82 -2.79
C PHE A 16 5.87 -24.82 -1.67
N ILE A 17 5.42 -25.06 -0.44
CA ILE A 17 5.70 -24.17 0.70
C ILE A 17 7.21 -24.06 0.95
N GLY A 18 7.94 -25.18 0.92
CA GLY A 18 9.38 -25.17 1.12
C GLY A 18 10.12 -24.34 0.05
N THR A 19 9.75 -24.52 -1.21
CA THR A 19 10.34 -23.71 -2.32
C THR A 19 9.97 -22.24 -2.16
N PHE A 20 8.74 -21.94 -1.76
CA PHE A 20 8.29 -20.57 -1.51
C PHE A 20 9.11 -19.89 -0.40
N LEU A 21 9.27 -20.54 0.74
CA LEU A 21 10.03 -19.99 1.86
C LEU A 21 11.51 -19.78 1.52
N ILE A 22 12.14 -20.73 0.80
CA ILE A 22 13.54 -20.58 0.36
C ILE A 22 13.67 -19.43 -0.64
N SER A 23 12.77 -19.35 -1.63
CA SER A 23 12.78 -18.26 -2.63
C SER A 23 12.59 -16.91 -1.96
N LEU A 24 11.67 -16.82 -1.00
CA LEU A 24 11.38 -15.62 -0.24
C LEU A 24 12.58 -15.19 0.58
N LEU A 25 13.24 -16.12 1.29
CA LEU A 25 14.46 -15.83 2.08
C LEU A 25 15.59 -15.29 1.22
N LEU A 26 15.85 -15.92 0.06
CA LEU A 26 16.90 -15.48 -0.87
C LEU A 26 16.63 -14.05 -1.38
N ILE A 27 15.38 -13.74 -1.68
CA ILE A 27 15.00 -12.42 -2.20
C ILE A 27 15.03 -11.37 -1.09
N ILE A 28 14.62 -11.71 0.15
CA ILE A 28 14.75 -10.80 1.29
C ILE A 28 16.20 -10.38 1.49
N ILE A 29 17.14 -11.34 1.47
CA ILE A 29 18.57 -11.03 1.60
C ILE A 29 19.02 -10.09 0.48
N LEU A 30 18.65 -10.37 -0.76
CA LEU A 30 19.00 -9.55 -1.91
C LEU A 30 18.46 -8.13 -1.79
N VAL A 31 17.20 -7.99 -1.37
CA VAL A 31 16.55 -6.68 -1.19
C VAL A 31 17.20 -5.89 -0.06
N ILE A 32 17.53 -6.52 1.06
CA ILE A 32 18.24 -5.85 2.16
C ILE A 32 19.58 -5.33 1.67
N VAL A 33 20.32 -6.10 0.88
CA VAL A 33 21.62 -5.67 0.32
C VAL A 33 21.46 -4.47 -0.61
N PHE A 34 20.45 -4.48 -1.48
CA PHE A 34 20.19 -3.35 -2.38
C PHE A 34 19.71 -2.10 -1.62
N ASP A 35 18.78 -2.25 -0.70
CA ASP A 35 18.27 -1.13 0.11
C ASP A 35 19.38 -0.54 1.01
N ALA A 36 20.23 -1.40 1.59
CA ALA A 36 21.39 -0.95 2.34
C ALA A 36 22.36 -0.17 1.46
N GLY A 37 22.66 -0.66 0.25
CA GLY A 37 23.51 0.04 -0.71
C GLY A 37 22.98 1.41 -1.12
N GLU A 38 21.66 1.55 -1.25
CA GLU A 38 21.01 2.83 -1.57
C GLU A 38 21.02 3.82 -0.39
N LYS A 39 20.91 3.32 0.85
CA LYS A 39 20.72 4.15 2.04
C LYS A 39 21.95 4.32 2.90
N ILE A 40 23.06 3.61 2.63
CA ILE A 40 24.26 3.60 3.47
C ILE A 40 24.83 5.01 3.69
N ASP A 41 24.88 5.84 2.65
CA ASP A 41 25.37 7.20 2.74
C ASP A 41 24.54 8.04 3.72
N LYS A 42 23.22 7.84 3.74
CA LYS A 42 22.30 8.54 4.65
C LYS A 42 22.44 8.02 6.08
N PHE A 43 22.60 6.71 6.25
CA PHE A 43 22.81 6.12 7.57
C PHE A 43 24.11 6.63 8.21
N VAL A 44 25.19 6.73 7.42
CA VAL A 44 26.48 7.25 7.89
C VAL A 44 26.42 8.75 8.14
N ALA A 45 25.83 9.53 7.21
CA ALA A 45 25.75 10.98 7.33
C ALA A 45 24.91 11.45 8.53
N ASN A 46 23.89 10.66 8.90
CA ASN A 46 23.02 10.97 10.06
C ASN A 46 23.38 10.13 11.31
N GLU A 47 24.56 9.49 11.35
CA GLU A 47 25.08 8.72 12.49
C GLU A 47 24.08 7.68 13.03
N ALA A 48 23.36 6.98 12.14
CA ALA A 48 22.34 6.01 12.52
C ALA A 48 22.98 4.81 13.27
N PRO A 49 22.56 4.48 14.51
CA PRO A 49 23.13 3.36 15.25
C PRO A 49 22.80 2.03 14.56
N LEU A 50 23.79 1.14 14.43
CA LEU A 50 23.62 -0.16 13.78
C LEU A 50 22.46 -0.99 14.39
N ARG A 51 22.26 -0.90 15.71
CA ARG A 51 21.15 -1.55 16.40
C ARG A 51 19.80 -1.06 15.87
N LYS A 52 19.61 0.24 15.72
CA LYS A 52 18.38 0.83 15.18
C LYS A 52 18.18 0.44 13.71
N ILE A 53 19.26 0.40 12.90
CA ILE A 53 19.18 -0.05 11.50
C ILE A 53 18.64 -1.48 11.42
N ILE A 54 19.09 -2.39 12.29
CA ILE A 54 18.68 -3.79 12.25
C ILE A 54 17.26 -3.97 12.82
N PHE A 55 16.97 -3.44 14.01
CA PHE A 55 15.74 -3.74 14.74
C PHE A 55 14.58 -2.79 14.41
N ASP A 56 14.85 -1.49 14.28
CA ASP A 56 13.79 -0.50 14.05
C ASP A 56 13.49 -0.36 12.55
N TYR A 57 14.51 -0.51 11.69
CA TYR A 57 14.36 -0.40 10.24
C TYR A 57 14.14 -1.76 9.56
N TYR A 58 15.16 -2.64 9.47
CA TYR A 58 15.07 -3.86 8.66
C TYR A 58 14.07 -4.88 9.20
N LEU A 59 14.01 -5.10 10.51
CA LEU A 59 13.03 -6.04 11.08
C LEU A 59 11.59 -5.62 10.78
N ASN A 60 11.32 -4.32 10.72
CA ASN A 60 10.02 -3.76 10.43
C ASN A 60 9.76 -3.55 8.90
N PHE A 61 10.82 -3.46 8.11
CA PHE A 61 10.75 -3.40 6.65
C PHE A 61 10.36 -4.74 6.02
N ILE A 62 10.87 -5.86 6.56
CA ILE A 62 10.67 -7.20 6.01
C ILE A 62 9.19 -7.58 5.88
N PRO A 63 8.32 -7.47 6.91
CA PRO A 63 6.91 -7.84 6.80
C PRO A 63 6.18 -7.08 5.70
N TYR A 64 6.40 -5.77 5.61
CA TYR A 64 5.82 -4.93 4.57
C TYR A 64 6.26 -5.36 3.17
N PHE A 65 7.58 -5.54 2.98
CA PHE A 65 8.15 -5.91 1.69
C PHE A 65 7.69 -7.29 1.23
N VAL A 66 7.76 -8.28 2.12
CA VAL A 66 7.31 -9.64 1.86
C VAL A 66 5.86 -9.66 1.42
N ASN A 67 5.01 -8.93 2.11
CA ASN A 67 3.59 -8.90 1.80
C ASN A 67 3.31 -8.20 0.47
N MET A 68 3.94 -7.05 0.22
CA MET A 68 3.77 -6.27 -1.00
C MET A 68 4.14 -7.06 -2.26
N TYR A 69 5.19 -7.88 -2.20
CA TYR A 69 5.66 -8.66 -3.33
C TYR A 69 5.27 -10.14 -3.27
N SER A 70 4.52 -10.55 -2.25
CA SER A 70 4.05 -11.93 -2.09
C SER A 70 3.38 -12.52 -3.34
N PRO A 71 2.54 -11.80 -4.10
CA PRO A 71 1.96 -12.31 -5.33
C PRO A 71 3.00 -12.72 -6.36
N LEU A 72 4.04 -11.89 -6.54
CA LEU A 72 5.15 -12.16 -7.46
C LEU A 72 5.93 -13.41 -7.02
N PHE A 73 6.23 -13.52 -5.74
CA PHE A 73 7.02 -14.64 -5.20
C PHE A 73 6.26 -15.96 -5.27
N VAL A 74 4.97 -15.95 -4.93
CA VAL A 74 4.10 -17.12 -5.09
C VAL A 74 4.08 -17.57 -6.53
N PHE A 75 3.91 -16.66 -7.46
CA PHE A 75 3.81 -16.98 -8.88
C PHE A 75 5.10 -17.57 -9.45
N ILE A 76 6.26 -16.93 -9.18
CA ILE A 76 7.57 -17.45 -9.59
C ILE A 76 7.81 -18.84 -9.01
N THR A 77 7.53 -19.00 -7.70
CA THR A 77 7.69 -20.30 -7.02
C THR A 77 6.85 -21.40 -7.66
N VAL A 78 5.57 -21.09 -7.92
CA VAL A 78 4.66 -22.06 -8.57
C VAL A 78 5.18 -22.46 -9.93
N ILE A 79 5.62 -21.51 -10.74
CA ILE A 79 6.16 -21.78 -12.08
C ILE A 79 7.41 -22.64 -12.01
N VAL A 80 8.39 -22.25 -11.18
CA VAL A 80 9.66 -23.00 -11.04
C VAL A 80 9.39 -24.41 -10.54
N PHE A 81 8.58 -24.54 -9.50
CA PHE A 81 8.27 -25.84 -8.92
C PHE A 81 7.50 -26.73 -9.89
N THR A 82 6.42 -26.21 -10.49
CA THR A 82 5.58 -26.98 -11.41
C THR A 82 6.31 -27.34 -12.71
N SER A 83 7.12 -26.41 -13.24
CA SER A 83 7.96 -26.71 -14.42
C SER A 83 8.99 -27.81 -14.14
N ARG A 84 9.57 -27.86 -12.93
CA ARG A 84 10.45 -28.97 -12.54
C ARG A 84 9.71 -30.30 -12.48
N LEU A 85 8.50 -30.35 -11.90
CA LEU A 85 7.66 -31.55 -11.89
C LEU A 85 7.31 -31.98 -13.32
N ALA A 86 6.99 -31.04 -14.21
CA ALA A 86 6.69 -31.33 -15.61
C ALA A 86 7.92 -31.85 -16.38
N ALA A 87 9.09 -31.24 -16.17
CA ALA A 87 10.36 -31.65 -16.79
C ALA A 87 10.74 -33.08 -16.38
N ASN A 88 10.57 -33.42 -15.10
CA ASN A 88 10.82 -34.75 -14.56
C ASN A 88 9.72 -35.77 -14.92
N SER A 89 8.72 -35.38 -15.72
CA SER A 89 7.57 -36.22 -16.10
C SER A 89 6.69 -36.66 -14.90
N GLU A 90 6.86 -36.05 -13.71
CA GLU A 90 6.08 -36.36 -12.52
C GLU A 90 4.59 -36.03 -12.71
N ILE A 91 4.27 -34.90 -13.39
CA ILE A 91 2.87 -34.51 -13.67
C ILE A 91 2.23 -35.54 -14.60
N ILE A 92 2.94 -36.01 -15.62
CA ILE A 92 2.44 -37.03 -16.55
C ILE A 92 2.18 -38.35 -15.78
N ALA A 93 3.11 -38.76 -14.91
CA ALA A 93 2.95 -39.96 -14.08
C ALA A 93 1.74 -39.84 -13.14
N ILE A 94 1.50 -38.67 -12.54
CA ILE A 94 0.33 -38.42 -11.67
C ILE A 94 -0.97 -38.56 -12.46
N LEU A 95 -1.05 -37.94 -13.64
CA LEU A 95 -2.26 -37.97 -14.47
C LEU A 95 -2.51 -39.37 -15.05
N SER A 96 -1.46 -40.06 -15.53
CA SER A 96 -1.55 -41.45 -16.03
C SER A 96 -1.91 -42.44 -14.92
N GLY A 97 -1.60 -42.12 -13.67
CA GLY A 97 -2.03 -42.88 -12.51
C GLY A 97 -3.50 -42.68 -12.12
N GLY A 98 -4.31 -42.04 -12.99
CA GLY A 98 -5.76 -41.83 -12.79
C GLY A 98 -6.13 -40.67 -11.85
N ILE A 99 -5.17 -39.82 -11.47
CA ILE A 99 -5.46 -38.61 -10.70
C ILE A 99 -5.82 -37.49 -11.67
N SER A 100 -7.05 -36.96 -11.57
CA SER A 100 -7.50 -35.86 -12.40
C SER A 100 -6.68 -34.58 -12.14
N TYR A 101 -6.54 -33.72 -13.17
CA TYR A 101 -5.88 -32.44 -13.05
C TYR A 101 -6.48 -31.56 -11.93
N HIS A 102 -7.81 -31.55 -11.81
CA HIS A 102 -8.50 -30.86 -10.72
C HIS A 102 -8.04 -31.35 -9.34
N ARG A 103 -7.91 -32.68 -9.16
CA ARG A 103 -7.46 -33.26 -7.89
C ARG A 103 -6.00 -32.91 -7.57
N MET A 104 -5.14 -32.87 -8.58
CA MET A 104 -3.74 -32.43 -8.46
C MET A 104 -3.64 -30.92 -8.08
N MET A 105 -4.58 -30.09 -8.51
CA MET A 105 -4.62 -28.66 -8.19
C MET A 105 -4.91 -28.37 -6.71
N ILE A 106 -5.65 -29.24 -6.02
CA ILE A 106 -6.10 -29.00 -4.65
C ILE A 106 -4.95 -28.67 -3.68
N PRO A 107 -3.85 -29.44 -3.58
CA PRO A 107 -2.75 -29.09 -2.67
C PRO A 107 -2.08 -27.75 -2.98
N TYR A 108 -2.05 -27.31 -4.25
CA TYR A 108 -1.58 -25.97 -4.62
C TYR A 108 -2.53 -24.89 -4.09
N LEU A 109 -3.84 -25.08 -4.25
CA LEU A 109 -4.83 -24.13 -3.78
C LEU A 109 -4.86 -24.04 -2.24
N VAL A 110 -4.68 -25.16 -1.55
CA VAL A 110 -4.59 -25.18 -0.07
C VAL A 110 -3.34 -24.39 0.38
N ALA A 111 -2.20 -24.60 -0.27
CA ALA A 111 -0.98 -23.85 0.03
C ALA A 111 -1.12 -22.34 -0.30
N ALA A 112 -1.72 -22.01 -1.45
CA ALA A 112 -1.99 -20.63 -1.83
C ALA A 112 -2.97 -19.94 -0.87
N ALA A 113 -4.01 -20.65 -0.41
CA ALA A 113 -4.95 -20.15 0.59
C ALA A 113 -4.27 -19.90 1.95
N LEU A 114 -3.34 -20.77 2.36
CA LEU A 114 -2.54 -20.56 3.57
C LEU A 114 -1.65 -19.32 3.45
N ILE A 115 -0.99 -19.11 2.29
CA ILE A 115 -0.19 -17.93 2.03
C ILE A 115 -1.09 -16.67 1.99
N ALA A 116 -2.27 -16.75 1.38
CA ALA A 116 -3.24 -15.64 1.36
C ALA A 116 -3.71 -15.28 2.79
N MET A 117 -4.00 -16.27 3.63
CA MET A 117 -4.36 -16.03 5.03
C MET A 117 -3.19 -15.41 5.82
N ALA A 118 -1.97 -15.86 5.60
CA ALA A 118 -0.78 -15.25 6.22
C ALA A 118 -0.59 -13.80 5.76
N SER A 119 -0.74 -13.53 4.46
CA SER A 119 -0.72 -12.17 3.90
C SER A 119 -1.81 -11.28 4.52
N MET A 120 -3.01 -11.82 4.71
CA MET A 120 -4.11 -11.12 5.37
C MET A 120 -3.77 -10.80 6.83
N ALA A 121 -3.24 -11.76 7.58
CA ALA A 121 -2.79 -11.56 8.95
C ALA A 121 -1.70 -10.47 9.04
N LEU A 122 -0.73 -10.48 8.12
CA LEU A 122 0.29 -9.43 8.03
C LEU A 122 -0.34 -8.06 7.79
N ASN A 123 -1.28 -7.93 6.85
CA ASN A 123 -1.93 -6.66 6.50
C ASN A 123 -2.73 -6.05 7.66
N PHE A 124 -3.39 -6.87 8.46
CA PHE A 124 -4.28 -6.37 9.50
C PHE A 124 -3.61 -6.16 10.86
N TRP A 125 -2.61 -6.99 11.21
CA TRP A 125 -2.06 -7.00 12.57
C TRP A 125 -0.57 -6.66 12.66
N VAL A 126 0.25 -7.03 11.68
CA VAL A 126 1.70 -6.88 11.79
C VAL A 126 2.19 -5.61 11.09
N ILE A 127 1.80 -5.41 9.83
CA ILE A 127 2.32 -4.31 9.00
C ILE A 127 2.00 -2.92 9.56
N PRO A 128 0.81 -2.63 10.11
CA PRO A 128 0.54 -1.31 10.68
C PRO A 128 1.55 -0.92 11.75
N GLY A 129 1.75 -1.78 12.76
CA GLY A 129 2.73 -1.53 13.83
C GLY A 129 4.17 -1.46 13.31
N SER A 130 4.57 -2.40 12.45
CA SER A 130 5.90 -2.38 11.82
C SER A 130 6.16 -1.11 11.01
N ASN A 131 5.17 -0.60 10.31
CA ASN A 131 5.32 0.64 9.54
C ASN A 131 5.47 1.88 10.42
N VAL A 132 4.90 1.92 11.63
CA VAL A 132 5.13 3.02 12.59
C VAL A 132 6.62 3.14 12.89
N GLU A 133 7.26 2.06 13.34
CA GLU A 133 8.67 2.03 13.70
C GLU A 133 9.57 2.32 12.49
N ARG A 134 9.27 1.69 11.35
CA ARG A 134 10.02 1.90 10.11
C ARG A 134 9.98 3.36 9.66
N LEU A 135 8.79 3.98 9.63
CA LEU A 135 8.64 5.36 9.17
C LEU A 135 9.24 6.37 10.18
N ALA A 136 9.17 6.08 11.48
CA ALA A 136 9.86 6.87 12.49
C ALA A 136 11.38 6.89 12.22
N PHE A 137 11.97 5.72 12.00
CA PHE A 137 13.38 5.60 11.63
C PHE A 137 13.70 6.32 10.31
N GLU A 138 12.89 6.12 9.26
CA GLU A 138 13.09 6.80 7.97
C GLU A 138 13.02 8.33 8.10
N ASN A 139 12.13 8.85 8.92
CA ASN A 139 12.00 10.29 9.16
C ASN A 139 13.19 10.86 9.93
N GLU A 140 13.77 10.08 10.86
CA GLU A 140 14.91 10.49 11.68
C GLU A 140 16.23 10.44 10.89
N TYR A 141 16.48 9.35 10.12
CA TYR A 141 17.81 9.06 9.55
C TYR A 141 17.87 9.07 8.01
N VAL A 142 16.75 8.97 7.29
CA VAL A 142 16.77 8.79 5.83
C VAL A 142 16.19 9.97 5.07
N LYS A 143 15.08 10.51 5.53
CA LYS A 143 14.40 11.60 4.83
C LYS A 143 15.06 12.95 5.09
N ASN A 144 15.09 13.78 4.07
CA ASN A 144 15.48 15.17 4.25
C ASN A 144 14.44 15.87 5.13
N LYS A 145 14.90 16.50 6.21
CA LYS A 145 14.05 17.26 7.16
C LYS A 145 13.29 18.43 6.52
N ASN A 146 13.62 18.80 5.29
CA ASN A 146 13.03 19.93 4.57
C ASN A 146 11.94 19.53 3.56
N THR A 147 11.09 18.57 3.92
CA THR A 147 9.97 18.21 3.04
C THR A 147 8.82 19.20 3.27
N ALA A 148 8.48 19.99 2.25
CA ALA A 148 7.34 20.88 2.29
C ALA A 148 6.15 20.26 1.54
N VAL A 149 5.01 20.18 2.20
CA VAL A 149 3.73 19.89 1.53
C VAL A 149 3.23 21.17 0.90
N ARG A 150 2.76 21.13 -0.35
CA ARG A 150 2.38 22.35 -1.09
C ARG A 150 0.95 22.31 -1.59
N ASN A 151 0.34 23.50 -1.71
CA ASN A 151 -1.01 23.70 -2.28
C ASN A 151 -2.08 22.84 -1.62
N VAL A 152 -2.17 22.95 -0.31
CA VAL A 152 -3.10 22.17 0.51
C VAL A 152 -4.42 22.91 0.64
N HIS A 153 -5.51 22.22 0.33
CA HIS A 153 -6.87 22.72 0.51
C HIS A 153 -7.65 21.74 1.40
N TYR A 154 -8.15 22.23 2.52
CA TYR A 154 -8.96 21.44 3.45
C TYR A 154 -10.27 22.12 3.76
N GLN A 155 -11.36 21.35 3.76
CA GLN A 155 -12.57 21.75 4.45
C GLN A 155 -12.48 21.25 5.90
N ILE A 156 -12.31 22.16 6.85
CA ILE A 156 -12.12 21.83 8.27
C ILE A 156 -13.45 21.70 9.03
N ALA A 157 -14.48 22.38 8.54
CA ALA A 157 -15.86 22.30 9.03
C ALA A 157 -16.81 22.65 7.87
N PRO A 158 -18.13 22.36 7.96
CA PRO A 158 -19.08 22.80 6.96
C PRO A 158 -18.97 24.31 6.72
N GLY A 159 -18.69 24.71 5.47
CA GLY A 159 -18.51 26.10 5.08
C GLY A 159 -17.16 26.74 5.48
N GLN A 160 -16.24 26.01 6.11
CA GLN A 160 -14.91 26.53 6.46
C GLN A 160 -13.81 25.84 5.67
N PHE A 161 -13.05 26.61 4.90
CA PHE A 161 -12.00 26.13 4.03
C PHE A 161 -10.66 26.74 4.42
N VAL A 162 -9.64 25.89 4.55
CA VAL A 162 -8.26 26.32 4.76
C VAL A 162 -7.45 26.08 3.49
N PHE A 163 -6.70 27.07 3.10
CA PHE A 163 -5.65 26.96 2.08
C PHE A 163 -4.30 27.25 2.67
N VAL A 164 -3.31 26.44 2.33
CA VAL A 164 -1.90 26.62 2.68
C VAL A 164 -1.05 26.42 1.44
N GLU A 165 -0.27 27.46 1.05
CA GLU A 165 0.61 27.33 -0.12
C GLU A 165 1.74 26.33 0.13
N SER A 166 2.35 26.39 1.32
CA SER A 166 3.36 25.41 1.71
C SER A 166 3.37 25.18 3.22
N PHE A 167 3.51 23.93 3.62
CA PHE A 167 3.68 23.53 5.03
C PHE A 167 5.06 22.92 5.20
N SER A 168 5.86 23.50 6.09
CA SER A 168 7.16 22.97 6.46
C SER A 168 7.03 21.99 7.61
N THR A 169 7.38 20.74 7.36
CA THR A 169 7.33 19.67 8.35
C THR A 169 8.42 19.77 9.41
N TRP A 170 9.46 20.60 9.19
CA TRP A 170 10.56 20.75 10.13
C TRP A 170 10.22 21.65 11.32
N ASN A 171 9.51 22.75 11.07
CA ASN A 171 9.15 23.73 12.08
C ASN A 171 7.63 23.84 12.29
N ASN A 172 6.86 22.89 11.74
CA ASN A 172 5.39 22.83 11.82
C ASN A 172 4.73 24.19 11.49
N THR A 173 5.19 24.82 10.40
CA THR A 173 4.72 26.16 10.01
C THR A 173 4.09 26.10 8.62
N ALA A 174 2.86 26.57 8.54
CA ALA A 174 2.14 26.82 7.30
C ALA A 174 2.45 28.23 6.78
N TYR A 175 2.84 28.36 5.52
CA TYR A 175 3.12 29.64 4.86
C TYR A 175 1.98 29.99 3.90
N LYS A 176 1.66 31.29 3.84
CA LYS A 176 0.50 31.85 3.12
C LYS A 176 -0.79 31.11 3.50
N PHE A 177 -1.04 31.10 4.78
CA PHE A 177 -2.23 30.52 5.37
C PHE A 177 -3.45 31.37 5.05
N THR A 178 -4.56 30.74 4.65
CA THR A 178 -5.84 31.39 4.45
C THR A 178 -6.95 30.49 5.02
N LEU A 179 -7.85 31.09 5.81
CA LEU A 179 -9.09 30.47 6.28
C LEU A 179 -10.26 31.27 5.74
N GLU A 180 -11.14 30.62 4.99
CA GLU A 180 -12.34 31.21 4.42
C GLU A 180 -13.59 30.58 5.02
N THR A 181 -14.52 31.43 5.44
CA THR A 181 -15.86 30.98 5.86
C THR A 181 -16.86 31.37 4.79
N VAL A 182 -17.63 30.38 4.33
CA VAL A 182 -18.62 30.49 3.27
C VAL A 182 -19.99 30.16 3.81
N GLU A 183 -20.96 31.07 3.65
CA GLU A 183 -22.37 30.89 3.96
C GLU A 183 -23.21 31.25 2.72
N ASP A 184 -24.22 30.48 2.41
CA ASP A 184 -25.09 30.69 1.23
C ASP A 184 -24.30 30.91 -0.09
N ASN A 185 -23.23 30.15 -0.29
CA ASN A 185 -22.34 30.22 -1.46
C ASN A 185 -21.59 31.58 -1.60
N LYS A 186 -21.46 32.34 -0.51
CA LYS A 186 -20.71 33.60 -0.47
C LYS A 186 -19.67 33.55 0.65
N ILE A 187 -18.51 34.12 0.39
CA ILE A 187 -17.48 34.28 1.43
C ILE A 187 -17.96 35.37 2.41
N VAL A 188 -18.15 34.99 3.65
CA VAL A 188 -18.55 35.93 4.72
C VAL A 188 -17.37 36.41 5.55
N SER A 189 -16.32 35.61 5.66
CA SER A 189 -15.08 35.98 6.36
C SER A 189 -13.87 35.34 5.72
N LYS A 190 -12.76 36.08 5.68
CA LYS A 190 -11.47 35.60 5.21
C LYS A 190 -10.36 36.02 6.14
N VAL A 191 -9.67 35.06 6.72
CA VAL A 191 -8.45 35.26 7.49
C VAL A 191 -7.27 34.88 6.61
N SER A 192 -6.32 35.79 6.43
CA SER A 192 -5.06 35.54 5.69
C SER A 192 -3.89 35.83 6.61
N ALA A 193 -2.87 34.99 6.60
CA ALA A 193 -1.64 35.19 7.36
C ALA A 193 -0.42 34.82 6.51
N GLU A 194 0.68 35.54 6.72
CA GLU A 194 1.95 35.21 6.06
C GLU A 194 2.46 33.85 6.48
N SER A 195 2.32 33.53 7.78
CA SER A 195 2.61 32.22 8.32
C SER A 195 1.70 31.88 9.51
N ALA A 196 1.46 30.60 9.71
CA ALA A 196 0.79 30.02 10.87
C ALA A 196 1.68 28.93 11.45
N ALA A 197 2.22 29.16 12.64
CA ALA A 197 3.06 28.19 13.34
C ALA A 197 2.21 27.41 14.36
N TRP A 198 2.41 26.09 14.42
CA TRP A 198 1.73 25.24 15.39
C TRP A 198 2.44 25.28 16.74
N ASP A 199 1.71 25.59 17.80
CA ASP A 199 2.18 25.47 19.17
C ASP A 199 1.65 24.17 19.78
N SER A 200 2.56 23.22 20.01
CA SER A 200 2.23 21.90 20.56
C SER A 200 1.79 21.96 22.03
N LEU A 201 2.14 23.03 22.77
CA LEU A 201 1.81 23.19 24.19
C LEU A 201 0.37 23.67 24.35
N SER A 202 -0.06 24.62 23.54
CA SER A 202 -1.41 25.18 23.60
C SER A 202 -2.40 24.50 22.68
N GLY A 203 -1.92 23.68 21.71
CA GLY A 203 -2.77 23.08 20.66
C GLY A 203 -3.41 24.13 19.75
N ALA A 204 -2.76 25.26 19.54
CA ALA A 204 -3.26 26.39 18.77
C ALA A 204 -2.31 26.77 17.62
N TRP A 205 -2.87 27.42 16.61
CA TRP A 205 -2.11 28.02 15.52
C TRP A 205 -1.79 29.47 15.84
N GLN A 206 -0.53 29.83 15.81
CA GLN A 206 -0.05 31.21 15.93
C GLN A 206 0.08 31.84 14.56
N LEU A 207 -0.91 32.65 14.18
CA LEU A 207 -0.92 33.40 12.91
C LEU A 207 0.01 34.61 13.05
N ARG A 208 0.92 34.80 12.06
CA ARG A 208 1.82 35.97 12.00
C ARG A 208 1.49 36.83 10.81
N ARG A 209 1.49 38.14 11.02
CA ARG A 209 1.10 39.17 10.04
C ARG A 209 -0.24 38.82 9.38
N TYR A 210 -1.28 38.83 10.20
CA TYR A 210 -2.61 38.42 9.77
C TYR A 210 -3.46 39.59 9.33
N PHE A 211 -4.42 39.30 8.44
CA PHE A 211 -5.51 40.15 8.01
C PHE A 211 -6.81 39.36 8.11
N ILE A 212 -7.79 39.91 8.80
CA ILE A 212 -9.16 39.40 8.86
C ILE A 212 -10.02 40.36 8.08
N ARG A 213 -10.71 39.89 7.05
CA ARG A 213 -11.67 40.63 6.28
C ARG A 213 -13.05 40.01 6.48
N ASP A 214 -13.98 40.85 6.94
CA ASP A 214 -15.37 40.49 7.17
C ASP A 214 -16.23 41.13 6.11
N TYR A 215 -17.01 40.32 5.40
CA TYR A 215 -17.86 40.73 4.26
C TYR A 215 -19.35 40.81 4.65
N THR A 216 -19.71 40.60 5.92
CA THR A 216 -21.11 40.50 6.37
C THR A 216 -21.83 41.85 6.38
N SER A 217 -21.15 42.98 6.35
CA SER A 217 -21.74 44.32 6.52
C SER A 217 -22.09 45.08 5.23
N GLY A 218 -22.30 44.39 4.11
CA GLY A 218 -22.89 44.92 2.88
C GLY A 218 -21.96 45.77 2.03
N LEU A 219 -21.84 47.08 2.25
CA LEU A 219 -21.07 48.01 1.40
C LEU A 219 -19.68 48.33 1.93
N THR A 220 -19.33 47.96 3.16
CA THR A 220 -18.04 48.25 3.79
C THR A 220 -17.41 47.02 4.37
N ASP A 221 -16.21 46.67 3.87
CA ASP A 221 -15.40 45.59 4.45
C ASP A 221 -14.81 46.01 5.78
N HIS A 222 -15.00 45.26 6.83
CA HIS A 222 -14.26 45.46 8.07
C HIS A 222 -12.93 44.69 8.00
N VAL A 223 -11.82 45.39 8.02
CA VAL A 223 -10.48 44.80 8.00
C VAL A 223 -9.81 44.99 9.35
N LYS A 224 -9.45 43.88 9.99
CA LYS A 224 -8.55 43.85 11.15
C LYS A 224 -7.20 43.31 10.72
N SER A 225 -6.12 43.89 11.20
CA SER A 225 -4.77 43.38 10.94
C SER A 225 -3.94 43.43 12.22
N GLY A 226 -2.96 42.57 12.32
CA GLY A 226 -2.06 42.53 13.46
C GLY A 226 -0.81 41.69 13.19
N LEU A 227 0.12 41.73 14.13
CA LEU A 227 1.39 41.03 14.03
C LEU A 227 1.27 39.57 14.43
N GLN A 228 0.42 39.27 15.42
CA GLN A 228 0.23 37.90 15.95
C GLN A 228 -1.21 37.70 16.43
N LEU A 229 -1.74 36.52 16.16
CA LEU A 229 -3.04 36.07 16.65
C LEU A 229 -2.97 34.56 16.92
N ASP A 230 -3.27 34.16 18.14
CA ASP A 230 -3.41 32.75 18.46
C ASP A 230 -4.85 32.31 18.22
N THR A 231 -5.04 31.25 17.46
CA THR A 231 -6.36 30.76 17.09
C THR A 231 -6.41 29.24 17.13
N VAL A 232 -7.53 28.71 17.58
CA VAL A 232 -7.82 27.27 17.58
C VAL A 232 -8.72 26.99 16.39
N ILE A 233 -8.24 26.17 15.47
CA ILE A 233 -8.98 25.69 14.30
C ILE A 233 -8.98 24.17 14.28
N ALA A 234 -9.99 23.57 13.64
CA ALA A 234 -10.13 22.12 13.53
C ALA A 234 -9.15 21.51 12.50
N LEU A 235 -7.90 21.97 12.52
CA LEU A 235 -6.78 21.51 11.69
C LEU A 235 -5.58 21.27 12.59
N THR A 236 -4.99 20.10 12.49
CA THR A 236 -3.80 19.72 13.27
C THR A 236 -2.59 19.51 12.35
N VAL A 237 -1.42 19.38 12.92
CA VAL A 237 -0.18 19.10 12.17
C VAL A 237 -0.28 17.76 11.47
N GLU A 238 -0.93 16.78 12.09
CA GLU A 238 -1.13 15.44 11.57
C GLU A 238 -1.90 15.42 10.24
N ASP A 239 -2.82 16.38 10.04
CA ASP A 239 -3.57 16.50 8.79
C ASP A 239 -2.64 16.74 7.58
N PHE A 240 -1.50 17.46 7.77
CA PHE A 240 -0.50 17.69 6.72
C PHE A 240 0.41 16.48 6.44
N TYR A 241 0.51 15.54 7.37
CA TYR A 241 1.29 14.32 7.19
C TYR A 241 0.48 13.18 6.56
N SER A 242 -0.83 13.35 6.39
CA SER A 242 -1.69 12.32 5.79
C SER A 242 -1.32 12.08 4.34
N ASN A 243 -0.60 10.99 4.09
CA ASN A 243 -0.19 10.54 2.77
C ASN A 243 -0.27 9.01 2.67
N ALA A 244 0.05 8.47 1.49
CA ALA A 244 0.00 7.04 1.24
C ALA A 244 0.85 6.18 2.20
N LEU A 245 1.90 6.75 2.82
CA LEU A 245 2.76 6.05 3.76
C LEU A 245 2.18 6.05 5.18
N THR A 246 1.69 7.20 5.65
CA THR A 246 1.09 7.32 6.99
C THR A 246 -0.19 6.50 7.12
N VAL A 247 -0.99 6.41 6.05
CA VAL A 247 -2.20 5.57 6.04
C VAL A 247 -1.88 4.08 6.28
N GLN A 248 -0.70 3.61 5.86
CA GLN A 248 -0.25 2.24 6.07
C GLN A 248 0.16 1.92 7.52
N THR A 249 0.32 2.94 8.37
CA THR A 249 0.61 2.74 9.80
C THR A 249 -0.63 2.53 10.65
N LEU A 250 -1.80 2.86 10.11
CA LEU A 250 -3.06 2.79 10.85
C LEU A 250 -3.56 1.35 10.94
N ASP A 251 -4.09 0.97 12.07
CA ASP A 251 -4.87 -0.25 12.18
C ASP A 251 -6.18 -0.15 11.37
N TYR A 252 -6.96 -1.23 11.33
CA TYR A 252 -8.18 -1.21 10.51
C TYR A 252 -9.27 -0.30 11.07
N GLY A 253 -9.38 -0.17 12.40
CA GLY A 253 -10.35 0.68 13.08
C GLY A 253 -10.03 2.16 12.90
N ASP A 254 -8.76 2.52 13.09
CA ASP A 254 -8.27 3.89 12.89
C ASP A 254 -8.36 4.30 11.42
N LEU A 255 -8.08 3.38 10.50
CA LEU A 255 -8.23 3.61 9.05
C LEU A 255 -9.70 3.90 8.69
N GLU A 256 -10.66 3.18 9.25
CA GLU A 256 -12.09 3.45 9.02
C GLU A 256 -12.54 4.78 9.59
N SER A 257 -12.08 5.13 10.79
CA SER A 257 -12.38 6.41 11.42
C SER A 257 -11.80 7.57 10.65
N LEU A 258 -10.56 7.45 10.15
CA LEU A 258 -9.93 8.43 9.26
C LEU A 258 -10.73 8.61 7.96
N ILE A 259 -11.12 7.52 7.30
CA ILE A 259 -11.95 7.59 6.07
C ILE A 259 -13.25 8.34 6.34
N LYS A 260 -13.92 8.05 7.46
CA LYS A 260 -15.18 8.73 7.83
C LYS A 260 -14.96 10.22 8.02
N THR A 261 -13.92 10.60 8.76
CA THR A 261 -13.58 12.00 9.03
C THR A 261 -13.20 12.74 7.74
N GLN A 262 -12.33 12.16 6.91
CA GLN A 262 -11.91 12.78 5.65
C GLN A 262 -13.06 12.93 4.66
N LYS A 263 -13.98 11.95 4.59
CA LYS A 263 -15.19 12.07 3.75
C LYS A 263 -16.10 13.20 4.22
N LEU A 264 -16.30 13.36 5.53
CA LEU A 264 -17.09 14.45 6.09
C LEU A 264 -16.48 15.82 5.81
N ARG A 265 -15.14 15.89 5.78
CA ARG A 265 -14.37 17.10 5.48
C ARG A 265 -14.20 17.40 3.99
N GLY A 266 -14.63 16.49 3.09
CA GLY A 266 -14.35 16.62 1.65
C GLY A 266 -12.84 16.57 1.31
N ASP A 267 -12.02 15.93 2.15
CA ASP A 267 -10.57 15.88 1.99
C ASP A 267 -10.20 14.94 0.82
N ALA A 268 -9.46 15.46 -0.16
CA ALA A 268 -8.99 14.68 -1.30
C ALA A 268 -8.05 13.53 -0.88
N ASN A 269 -7.36 13.64 0.26
CA ASN A 269 -6.47 12.59 0.77
C ASN A 269 -7.21 11.31 1.17
N VAL A 270 -8.55 11.34 1.28
CA VAL A 270 -9.37 10.15 1.53
C VAL A 270 -9.11 9.03 0.51
N MET A 271 -8.64 9.36 -0.69
CA MET A 271 -8.31 8.39 -1.73
C MET A 271 -7.17 7.45 -1.30
N TYR A 272 -6.15 7.95 -0.58
CA TYR A 272 -5.07 7.11 -0.03
C TYR A 272 -5.60 6.08 0.97
N ALA A 273 -6.47 6.52 1.87
CA ALA A 273 -7.07 5.67 2.89
C ALA A 273 -8.03 4.62 2.27
N LEU A 274 -8.81 5.01 1.27
CA LEU A 274 -9.70 4.09 0.55
C LEU A 274 -8.92 3.06 -0.26
N ILE A 275 -7.86 3.46 -0.96
CA ILE A 275 -6.96 2.54 -1.69
C ILE A 275 -6.36 1.53 -0.71
N GLU A 276 -5.83 1.99 0.42
CA GLU A 276 -5.23 1.11 1.43
C GLU A 276 -6.25 0.12 1.99
N LYS A 277 -7.46 0.60 2.35
CA LYS A 277 -8.55 -0.25 2.83
C LYS A 277 -8.85 -1.40 1.87
N HIS A 278 -9.04 -1.08 0.59
CA HIS A 278 -9.37 -2.09 -0.42
C HIS A 278 -8.17 -2.98 -0.77
N ASN A 279 -6.95 -2.46 -0.76
CA ASN A 279 -5.73 -3.25 -0.99
C ASN A 279 -5.54 -4.33 0.07
N ARG A 280 -5.78 -4.04 1.35
CA ARG A 280 -5.66 -5.02 2.44
C ARG A 280 -6.50 -6.28 2.21
N TRP A 281 -7.65 -6.11 1.56
CA TRP A 281 -8.52 -7.22 1.18
C TRP A 281 -8.15 -7.83 -0.17
N ALA A 282 -7.85 -7.03 -1.18
CA ALA A 282 -7.67 -7.50 -2.55
C ALA A 282 -6.33 -8.24 -2.75
N MET A 283 -5.25 -7.78 -2.13
CA MET A 283 -3.91 -8.36 -2.31
C MET A 283 -3.81 -9.86 -1.97
N PRO A 284 -4.34 -10.36 -0.85
CA PRO A 284 -4.24 -11.79 -0.54
C PRO A 284 -4.84 -12.71 -1.60
N PHE A 285 -5.93 -12.31 -2.27
CA PHE A 285 -6.58 -13.10 -3.32
C PHE A 285 -5.71 -13.30 -4.55
N SER A 286 -4.79 -12.40 -4.82
CA SER A 286 -3.86 -12.51 -5.94
C SER A 286 -2.98 -13.77 -5.86
N ALA A 287 -2.59 -14.20 -4.66
CA ALA A 287 -1.80 -15.41 -4.46
C ALA A 287 -2.53 -16.67 -4.99
N ILE A 288 -3.84 -16.76 -4.77
CA ILE A 288 -4.67 -17.87 -5.26
C ILE A 288 -4.79 -17.80 -6.78
N ILE A 289 -5.12 -16.63 -7.33
CA ILE A 289 -5.32 -16.41 -8.77
C ILE A 289 -4.03 -16.73 -9.54
N LEU A 290 -2.91 -16.17 -9.10
CA LEU A 290 -1.61 -16.39 -9.73
C LEU A 290 -1.12 -17.82 -9.58
N THR A 291 -1.46 -18.52 -8.49
CA THR A 291 -1.18 -19.96 -8.35
C THR A 291 -1.90 -20.75 -9.43
N ILE A 292 -3.18 -20.49 -9.70
CA ILE A 292 -3.93 -21.18 -10.75
C ILE A 292 -3.27 -20.96 -12.12
N ILE A 293 -2.93 -19.70 -12.43
CA ILE A 293 -2.25 -19.35 -13.69
C ILE A 293 -0.91 -20.06 -13.79
N GLY A 294 -0.10 -20.00 -12.73
CA GLY A 294 1.24 -20.59 -12.68
C GLY A 294 1.23 -22.11 -12.92
N VAL A 295 0.33 -22.83 -12.24
CA VAL A 295 0.19 -24.29 -12.44
C VAL A 295 -0.31 -24.58 -13.86
N ALA A 296 -1.34 -23.89 -14.35
CA ALA A 296 -1.90 -24.13 -15.68
C ALA A 296 -0.88 -23.89 -16.80
N LEU A 297 -0.05 -22.85 -16.66
CA LEU A 297 0.99 -22.51 -17.63
C LEU A 297 2.15 -23.50 -17.61
N SER A 298 2.54 -23.98 -16.42
CA SER A 298 3.77 -24.74 -16.22
C SER A 298 3.57 -26.26 -16.17
N SER A 299 2.33 -26.74 -16.17
CA SER A 299 2.01 -28.18 -16.10
C SER A 299 2.34 -28.94 -17.37
N ARG A 300 2.55 -28.27 -18.52
CA ARG A 300 2.88 -28.90 -19.79
C ARG A 300 4.39 -28.96 -20.00
N LYS A 301 4.88 -30.14 -20.37
CA LYS A 301 6.27 -30.33 -20.81
C LYS A 301 6.45 -29.68 -22.19
N LYS A 302 7.26 -28.62 -22.28
CA LYS A 302 7.60 -27.94 -23.55
C LYS A 302 9.04 -28.25 -23.96
N ARG A 303 9.31 -28.33 -25.27
CA ARG A 303 10.66 -28.58 -25.84
C ARG A 303 11.68 -27.47 -25.51
N GLY A 304 11.24 -26.26 -25.12
CA GLY A 304 12.09 -25.11 -24.76
C GLY A 304 12.64 -25.10 -23.35
N GLY A 305 12.39 -26.12 -22.52
CA GLY A 305 12.87 -26.20 -21.12
C GLY A 305 12.13 -25.29 -20.14
N ILE A 306 12.64 -25.23 -18.93
CA ILE A 306 12.06 -24.45 -17.80
C ILE A 306 12.17 -22.95 -18.06
N GLY A 307 13.23 -22.50 -18.75
CA GLY A 307 13.54 -21.08 -18.95
C GLY A 307 12.42 -20.30 -19.67
N TRP A 308 11.77 -20.89 -20.68
CA TRP A 308 10.70 -20.23 -21.42
C TRP A 308 9.44 -20.02 -20.56
N ASN A 309 9.06 -21.03 -19.76
CA ASN A 309 7.94 -20.91 -18.85
C ASN A 309 8.22 -19.88 -17.76
N LEU A 310 9.47 -19.82 -17.30
CA LEU A 310 9.90 -18.83 -16.28
C LEU A 310 9.87 -17.40 -16.85
N ALA A 311 10.42 -17.18 -18.06
CA ALA A 311 10.41 -15.85 -18.68
C ALA A 311 8.99 -15.33 -18.91
N PHE A 312 8.12 -16.18 -19.49
CA PHE A 312 6.72 -15.81 -19.71
C PHE A 312 5.97 -15.60 -18.39
N GLY A 313 6.26 -16.41 -17.38
CA GLY A 313 5.69 -16.25 -16.05
C GLY A 313 6.12 -14.95 -15.37
N ILE A 314 7.40 -14.63 -15.42
CA ILE A 314 7.91 -13.36 -14.89
C ILE A 314 7.23 -12.19 -15.60
N ALA A 315 7.11 -12.21 -16.93
CA ALA A 315 6.41 -11.17 -17.69
C ALA A 315 4.95 -11.00 -17.25
N LEU A 316 4.22 -12.11 -17.04
CA LEU A 316 2.84 -12.08 -16.53
C LEU A 316 2.76 -11.52 -15.09
N ALA A 317 3.69 -11.89 -14.21
CA ALA A 317 3.73 -11.39 -12.86
C ALA A 317 3.97 -9.88 -12.80
N PHE A 318 4.93 -9.40 -13.60
CA PHE A 318 5.16 -7.96 -13.74
C PHE A 318 3.95 -7.24 -14.34
N SER A 319 3.31 -7.84 -15.34
CA SER A 319 2.06 -7.28 -15.90
C SER A 319 0.97 -7.15 -14.85
N TYR A 320 0.83 -8.14 -13.95
CA TYR A 320 -0.12 -8.06 -12.84
C TYR A 320 0.21 -6.88 -11.91
N VAL A 321 1.47 -6.76 -11.47
CA VAL A 321 1.92 -5.68 -10.58
C VAL A 321 1.74 -4.31 -11.22
N LEU A 322 2.14 -4.17 -12.49
CA LEU A 322 1.96 -2.93 -13.25
C LEU A 322 0.47 -2.58 -13.37
N PHE A 323 -0.36 -3.56 -13.72
CA PHE A 323 -1.80 -3.32 -13.86
C PHE A 323 -2.45 -2.92 -12.55
N GLN A 324 -1.98 -3.47 -11.42
CA GLN A 324 -2.42 -3.06 -10.09
C GLN A 324 -2.06 -1.58 -9.81
N ARG A 325 -0.84 -1.14 -10.19
CA ARG A 325 -0.43 0.27 -10.05
C ARG A 325 -1.22 1.20 -10.96
N PHE A 326 -1.43 0.83 -12.22
CA PHE A 326 -2.28 1.61 -13.13
C PHE A 326 -3.72 1.71 -12.65
N SER A 327 -4.27 0.63 -12.10
CA SER A 327 -5.63 0.62 -11.58
C SER A 327 -5.81 1.58 -10.40
N GLN A 328 -4.79 1.77 -9.55
CA GLN A 328 -4.78 2.76 -8.48
C GLN A 328 -4.81 4.20 -9.02
N MET A 329 -4.20 4.47 -10.19
CA MET A 329 -4.23 5.81 -10.80
C MET A 329 -5.65 6.26 -11.15
N PHE A 330 -6.55 5.34 -11.54
CA PHE A 330 -7.95 5.69 -11.80
C PHE A 330 -8.70 6.17 -10.56
N VAL A 331 -8.23 5.79 -9.37
CA VAL A 331 -8.78 6.31 -8.10
C VAL A 331 -8.29 7.74 -7.86
N TYR A 332 -6.99 8.01 -8.08
CA TYR A 332 -6.43 9.34 -7.87
C TYR A 332 -6.98 10.39 -8.85
N THR A 333 -7.41 9.95 -10.03
CA THR A 333 -8.02 10.82 -11.05
C THR A 333 -9.54 10.88 -10.95
N ASP A 334 -10.13 10.27 -9.92
CA ASP A 334 -11.58 10.19 -9.66
C ASP A 334 -12.42 9.61 -10.83
N VAL A 335 -11.76 8.81 -11.68
CA VAL A 335 -12.42 8.15 -12.83
C VAL A 335 -13.21 6.92 -12.38
N LEU A 336 -12.70 6.18 -11.39
CA LEU A 336 -13.33 4.97 -10.88
C LEU A 336 -13.38 4.96 -9.35
N PRO A 337 -14.48 4.46 -8.75
CA PRO A 337 -14.55 4.31 -7.31
C PRO A 337 -13.50 3.30 -6.82
N PRO A 338 -12.88 3.55 -5.64
CA PRO A 338 -11.76 2.74 -5.13
C PRO A 338 -12.06 1.25 -5.04
N GLY A 339 -13.28 0.89 -4.62
CA GLY A 339 -13.70 -0.51 -4.51
C GLY A 339 -13.69 -1.26 -5.84
N ILE A 340 -14.02 -0.60 -6.95
CA ILE A 340 -13.98 -1.20 -8.28
C ILE A 340 -12.54 -1.22 -8.79
N ALA A 341 -11.88 -0.07 -8.80
CA ALA A 341 -10.54 0.09 -9.36
C ALA A 341 -9.55 -0.94 -8.77
N ILE A 342 -9.50 -1.10 -7.46
CA ILE A 342 -8.56 -2.01 -6.79
C ILE A 342 -8.81 -3.49 -7.11
N TRP A 343 -10.06 -3.87 -7.42
CA TRP A 343 -10.40 -5.26 -7.73
C TRP A 343 -10.29 -5.61 -9.22
N ILE A 344 -10.24 -4.63 -10.14
CA ILE A 344 -10.12 -4.87 -11.60
C ILE A 344 -8.94 -5.82 -11.92
N PRO A 345 -7.71 -5.64 -11.40
CA PRO A 345 -6.61 -6.56 -11.71
C PRO A 345 -6.92 -8.00 -11.30
N ASN A 346 -7.50 -8.19 -10.12
CA ASN A 346 -7.86 -9.52 -9.63
C ASN A 346 -8.93 -10.18 -10.52
N VAL A 347 -9.95 -9.44 -10.90
CA VAL A 347 -11.03 -9.94 -11.78
C VAL A 347 -10.47 -10.31 -13.16
N LEU A 348 -9.66 -9.43 -13.78
CA LEU A 348 -9.05 -9.69 -15.07
C LEU A 348 -8.18 -10.95 -15.04
N PHE A 349 -7.29 -11.04 -14.04
CA PHE A 349 -6.40 -12.18 -13.91
C PHE A 349 -7.13 -13.47 -13.49
N ALA A 350 -8.26 -13.37 -12.78
CA ALA A 350 -9.14 -14.51 -12.50
C ALA A 350 -9.78 -15.06 -13.78
N ILE A 351 -10.17 -14.19 -14.71
CA ILE A 351 -10.68 -14.61 -16.03
C ILE A 351 -9.56 -15.32 -16.80
N ILE A 352 -8.35 -14.76 -16.84
CA ILE A 352 -7.18 -15.40 -17.45
C ILE A 352 -6.91 -16.76 -16.81
N ALA A 353 -6.96 -16.85 -15.48
CA ALA A 353 -6.80 -18.09 -14.72
C ALA A 353 -7.83 -19.15 -15.13
N ALA A 354 -9.10 -18.75 -15.26
CA ALA A 354 -10.18 -19.67 -15.69
C ALA A 354 -9.99 -20.18 -17.12
N ILE A 355 -9.56 -19.32 -18.04
CA ILE A 355 -9.26 -19.70 -19.42
C ILE A 355 -8.09 -20.69 -19.48
N LEU A 356 -6.97 -20.35 -18.83
CA LEU A 356 -5.78 -21.22 -18.80
C LEU A 356 -6.06 -22.56 -18.12
N TYR A 357 -6.86 -22.54 -17.04
CA TYR A 357 -7.28 -23.77 -16.35
C TYR A 357 -8.11 -24.69 -17.27
N LYS A 358 -9.04 -24.13 -18.07
CA LYS A 358 -9.81 -24.90 -19.05
C LYS A 358 -8.95 -25.49 -20.17
N MET A 359 -7.87 -24.79 -20.55
CA MET A 359 -6.93 -25.23 -21.58
C MET A 359 -5.85 -26.18 -21.06
N ALA A 360 -5.74 -26.37 -19.76
CA ALA A 360 -4.76 -27.29 -19.16
C ALA A 360 -5.02 -28.75 -19.57
N PRO A 361 -3.99 -29.63 -19.60
CA PRO A 361 -4.17 -31.04 -19.90
C PRO A 361 -5.08 -31.69 -18.84
N LYS A 362 -6.12 -32.38 -19.31
CA LYS A 362 -7.05 -33.10 -18.44
C LYS A 362 -6.65 -34.56 -18.32
#